data_bfaf8441e1debac0494e98d6888f1fc4
#
_entry.id   bfaf8441e1debac0494e98d6888f1fc4
#
_cell.length_a   1.000
_cell.length_b   1.000
_cell.length_c   1.000
_cell.angle_alpha   90.00
_cell.angle_beta   90.00
_cell.angle_gamma   90.00
#
_symmetry.space_group_name_H-M   'P 1'
#
loop_
_entity.id
_entity.type
_entity.pdbx_description
1 polymer ?
#
loop_
_entity_poly.entity_id
_entity_poly.type
_entity_poly.pdbx_seq_one_letter_code
_entity_poly.pdbx_strand_id
1 'polypeptide(L)'
;MPFRLILPAVIALLGATFPAVAQGKPVAWQPGYVGSCGDCNLAGRNMSGWTLSGANYRGANLEFAFMRGIQATSTNFEGTNASGVDLRMALLTAAHFSDAILTNARLMNIQASGAEFRKSILRGANMQGAVMVGANCSDADLGETQLDGADLSGANLTGVKFDKAVMKAAILNGANMTGVVMTGADVAGASFRDVRFIGADLSGMTHHDLANFEGACSSIDTLMPPGLLLPLCGDVIMASATAQ
;
A
#
# COMPACT_ATOMS: atom_id res chain seq x y z
N MET A 1 -27.78 70.64 10.63
CA MET A 1 -28.26 69.78 9.55
C MET A 1 -27.73 68.38 9.81
N PRO A 2 -28.56 67.39 10.19
CA PRO A 2 -28.07 66.06 10.47
C PRO A 2 -28.10 65.20 9.20
N PHE A 3 -26.99 64.56 8.90
CA PHE A 3 -26.87 63.54 7.86
C PHE A 3 -27.65 62.27 8.28
N ARG A 4 -28.65 61.90 7.48
CA ARG A 4 -29.35 60.61 7.60
C ARG A 4 -28.53 59.53 6.94
N LEU A 5 -28.03 58.55 7.71
CA LEU A 5 -27.55 57.28 7.21
C LEU A 5 -28.75 56.46 6.74
N ILE A 6 -28.74 56.10 5.46
CA ILE A 6 -29.66 55.13 4.86
C ILE A 6 -29.00 53.75 5.02
N LEU A 7 -29.60 52.87 5.86
CA LEU A 7 -29.26 51.45 5.89
C LEU A 7 -29.83 50.78 4.64
N PRO A 8 -29.04 49.95 3.92
CA PRO A 8 -29.62 49.09 2.92
C PRO A 8 -30.29 47.87 3.55
N ALA A 9 -31.44 47.54 2.98
CA ALA A 9 -32.30 46.42 3.36
C ALA A 9 -31.57 45.07 3.36
N VAL A 10 -31.77 44.33 4.45
CA VAL A 10 -31.39 42.93 4.55
C VAL A 10 -32.31 42.10 3.64
N ILE A 11 -31.80 41.61 2.56
CA ILE A 11 -32.45 40.59 1.73
C ILE A 11 -32.32 39.26 2.48
N ALA A 12 -33.42 38.81 3.08
CA ALA A 12 -33.54 37.47 3.63
C ALA A 12 -33.54 36.46 2.46
N LEU A 13 -32.42 35.85 2.17
CA LEU A 13 -32.31 34.73 1.26
C LEU A 13 -32.73 33.44 1.98
N LEU A 14 -33.78 32.86 1.40
CA LEU A 14 -34.40 31.59 1.70
C LEU A 14 -33.39 30.49 2.08
N GLY A 15 -33.73 29.77 3.17
CA GLY A 15 -32.98 28.67 3.72
C GLY A 15 -32.80 27.52 2.74
N ALA A 16 -31.64 27.46 2.13
CA ALA A 16 -31.04 26.21 1.65
C ALA A 16 -30.29 25.60 2.83
N THR A 17 -30.87 24.61 3.48
CA THR A 17 -30.14 23.73 4.39
C THR A 17 -29.16 22.93 3.57
N PHE A 18 -27.95 23.43 3.44
CA PHE A 18 -26.84 22.59 3.01
C PHE A 18 -26.69 21.47 4.05
N PRO A 19 -26.60 20.19 3.63
CA PRO A 19 -26.29 19.13 4.57
C PRO A 19 -25.00 19.51 5.27
N ALA A 20 -24.99 19.41 6.60
CA ALA A 20 -23.79 19.62 7.39
C ALA A 20 -22.72 18.68 6.87
N VAL A 21 -21.82 19.21 6.05
CA VAL A 21 -20.55 18.55 5.74
C VAL A 21 -19.91 18.35 7.11
N ALA A 22 -19.69 17.11 7.50
CA ALA A 22 -19.03 16.78 8.75
C ALA A 22 -17.78 17.67 8.87
N GLN A 23 -17.88 18.67 9.76
CA GLN A 23 -16.79 19.61 9.98
C GLN A 23 -15.72 18.83 10.74
N GLY A 24 -14.79 18.22 9.99
CA GLY A 24 -13.59 17.63 10.57
C GLY A 24 -12.91 18.69 11.45
N LYS A 25 -12.29 18.21 12.53
CA LYS A 25 -11.54 19.10 13.43
C LYS A 25 -10.58 19.99 12.62
N PRO A 26 -10.45 21.29 12.96
CA PRO A 26 -9.56 22.18 12.25
C PRO A 26 -8.12 21.66 12.34
N VAL A 27 -7.47 21.57 11.21
CA VAL A 27 -6.07 21.11 11.09
C VAL A 27 -5.16 22.32 11.04
N ALA A 28 -4.08 22.30 11.81
CA ALA A 28 -3.07 23.34 11.74
C ALA A 28 -2.42 23.37 10.33
N TRP A 29 -2.23 24.58 9.81
CA TRP A 29 -1.79 24.80 8.42
C TRP A 29 -0.26 24.85 8.24
N GLN A 30 0.53 24.54 9.28
CA GLN A 30 1.97 24.73 9.25
C GLN A 30 2.71 23.46 8.80
N PRO A 31 3.71 23.55 7.90
CA PRO A 31 4.66 22.48 7.66
C PRO A 31 5.34 22.07 8.97
N GLY A 32 5.42 20.76 9.24
CA GLY A 32 5.98 20.26 10.49
C GLY A 32 5.00 20.09 11.65
N TYR A 33 3.69 20.16 11.38
CA TYR A 33 2.68 19.83 12.37
C TYR A 33 2.73 18.36 12.75
N VAL A 34 3.26 18.07 13.93
CA VAL A 34 3.26 16.73 14.54
C VAL A 34 2.02 16.61 15.41
N GLY A 35 0.84 16.50 14.82
CA GLY A 35 -0.41 16.40 15.55
C GLY A 35 -1.19 15.14 15.19
N SER A 36 -1.89 14.60 16.18
CA SER A 36 -2.85 13.52 15.93
C SER A 36 -4.13 14.11 15.34
N CYS A 37 -4.60 13.50 14.26
CA CYS A 37 -5.80 13.91 13.56
C CYS A 37 -6.66 12.68 13.23
N GLY A 38 -6.97 11.90 14.27
CA GLY A 38 -7.88 10.76 14.14
C GLY A 38 -9.24 11.19 13.61
N ASP A 39 -9.81 10.43 12.67
CA ASP A 39 -11.11 10.65 12.03
C ASP A 39 -11.26 12.03 11.35
N CYS A 40 -10.15 12.73 11.06
CA CYS A 40 -10.19 14.02 10.39
C CYS A 40 -10.56 13.89 8.92
N ASN A 41 -11.25 14.88 8.38
CA ASN A 41 -11.43 15.00 6.94
C ASN A 41 -10.32 15.87 6.34
N LEU A 42 -9.39 15.22 5.67
CA LEU A 42 -8.24 15.83 4.99
C LEU A 42 -8.29 15.57 3.47
N ALA A 43 -9.45 15.16 2.95
CA ALA A 43 -9.63 14.88 1.54
C ALA A 43 -9.19 16.06 0.65
N GLY A 44 -8.40 15.78 -0.38
CA GLY A 44 -7.87 16.78 -1.31
C GLY A 44 -6.88 17.79 -0.70
N ARG A 45 -6.50 17.66 0.57
CA ARG A 45 -5.54 18.58 1.23
C ARG A 45 -4.14 18.43 0.68
N ASN A 46 -3.43 19.55 0.59
CA ASN A 46 -2.01 19.52 0.27
C ASN A 46 -1.18 19.52 1.56
N MET A 47 -0.54 18.38 1.80
CA MET A 47 0.37 18.15 2.93
C MET A 47 1.78 17.73 2.42
N SER A 48 2.09 18.01 1.14
CA SER A 48 3.35 17.60 0.54
C SER A 48 4.55 18.15 1.33
N GLY A 49 5.54 17.27 1.58
CA GLY A 49 6.74 17.60 2.33
C GLY A 49 6.55 17.76 3.84
N TRP A 50 5.35 17.52 4.38
CA TRP A 50 5.12 17.62 5.83
C TRP A 50 5.84 16.51 6.60
N THR A 51 6.19 16.84 7.86
CA THR A 51 6.72 15.88 8.82
C THR A 51 5.59 15.42 9.75
N LEU A 52 5.22 14.13 9.63
CA LEU A 52 4.11 13.51 10.34
C LEU A 52 4.59 12.34 11.21
N SER A 53 5.91 12.14 11.34
CA SER A 53 6.49 10.98 12.01
C SER A 53 5.94 10.81 13.44
N GLY A 54 5.46 9.58 13.75
CA GLY A 54 4.85 9.23 15.02
C GLY A 54 3.45 9.81 15.27
N ALA A 55 2.88 10.57 14.32
CA ALA A 55 1.53 11.12 14.45
C ALA A 55 0.44 10.05 14.30
N ASN A 56 -0.77 10.33 14.79
CA ASN A 56 -1.91 9.43 14.68
C ASN A 56 -2.99 10.03 13.75
N TYR A 57 -3.19 9.38 12.59
CA TYR A 57 -4.21 9.69 11.58
C TYR A 57 -5.22 8.54 11.42
N ARG A 58 -5.34 7.67 12.41
CA ARG A 58 -6.28 6.54 12.37
C ARG A 58 -7.67 6.99 11.94
N GLY A 59 -8.30 6.26 10.99
CA GLY A 59 -9.65 6.55 10.50
C GLY A 59 -9.79 7.86 9.71
N ALA A 60 -8.71 8.61 9.49
CA ALA A 60 -8.80 9.87 8.75
C ALA A 60 -9.22 9.65 7.29
N ASN A 61 -9.96 10.61 6.73
CA ASN A 61 -10.22 10.67 5.31
C ASN A 61 -9.11 11.47 4.60
N LEU A 62 -8.27 10.74 3.85
CA LEU A 62 -7.14 11.26 3.07
C LEU A 62 -7.38 11.14 1.56
N GLU A 63 -8.64 10.92 1.15
CA GLU A 63 -9.01 10.70 -0.24
C GLU A 63 -8.51 11.85 -1.13
N PHE A 64 -7.77 11.49 -2.21
CA PHE A 64 -7.11 12.43 -3.12
C PHE A 64 -6.21 13.49 -2.46
N ALA A 65 -5.76 13.28 -1.23
CA ALA A 65 -4.82 14.18 -0.57
C ALA A 65 -3.47 14.19 -1.30
N PHE A 66 -2.80 15.34 -1.32
CA PHE A 66 -1.45 15.50 -1.86
C PHE A 66 -0.46 15.38 -0.71
N MET A 67 0.25 14.24 -0.65
CA MET A 67 1.18 13.90 0.43
C MET A 67 2.57 13.51 -0.12
N ARG A 68 2.93 14.07 -1.27
CA ARG A 68 4.21 13.76 -1.92
C ARG A 68 5.39 14.14 -1.03
N GLY A 69 6.32 13.21 -0.84
CA GLY A 69 7.56 13.44 -0.09
C GLY A 69 7.37 13.72 1.40
N ILE A 70 6.22 13.33 1.99
CA ILE A 70 6.04 13.44 3.44
C ILE A 70 7.04 12.57 4.19
N GLN A 71 7.37 12.99 5.40
CA GLN A 71 8.11 12.19 6.37
C GLN A 71 7.11 11.66 7.39
N ALA A 72 6.77 10.37 7.31
CA ALA A 72 5.71 9.76 8.09
C ALA A 72 6.17 8.41 8.70
N THR A 73 7.42 8.36 9.16
CA THR A 73 7.97 7.20 9.85
C THR A 73 7.15 6.89 11.11
N SER A 74 6.77 5.61 11.30
CA SER A 74 5.97 5.13 12.43
C SER A 74 4.64 5.90 12.64
N THR A 75 4.12 6.52 11.58
CA THR A 75 2.83 7.22 11.62
C THR A 75 1.70 6.20 11.53
N ASN A 76 0.64 6.41 12.32
CA ASN A 76 -0.52 5.56 12.31
C ASN A 76 -1.56 6.07 11.29
N PHE A 77 -1.76 5.32 10.20
CA PHE A 77 -2.79 5.51 9.18
C PHE A 77 -3.80 4.35 9.16
N GLU A 78 -3.93 3.59 10.25
CA GLU A 78 -4.83 2.45 10.35
C GLU A 78 -6.27 2.86 10.01
N GLY A 79 -6.95 2.07 9.16
CA GLY A 79 -8.35 2.29 8.77
C GLY A 79 -8.61 3.59 8.02
N THR A 80 -7.59 4.28 7.50
CA THR A 80 -7.79 5.51 6.71
C THR A 80 -8.44 5.22 5.35
N ASN A 81 -9.27 6.15 4.86
CA ASN A 81 -9.59 6.21 3.43
C ASN A 81 -8.57 7.10 2.73
N ALA A 82 -7.59 6.47 2.08
CA ALA A 82 -6.53 7.11 1.31
C ALA A 82 -6.64 6.80 -0.20
N SER A 83 -7.88 6.58 -0.69
CA SER A 83 -8.14 6.34 -2.11
C SER A 83 -7.60 7.48 -2.98
N GLY A 84 -6.83 7.16 -4.01
CA GLY A 84 -6.25 8.15 -4.93
C GLY A 84 -5.22 9.10 -4.30
N VAL A 85 -4.77 8.87 -3.07
CA VAL A 85 -3.75 9.70 -2.40
C VAL A 85 -2.45 9.75 -3.19
N ASP A 86 -1.79 10.90 -3.21
CA ASP A 86 -0.44 11.03 -3.79
C ASP A 86 0.63 10.98 -2.70
N LEU A 87 1.19 9.79 -2.47
CA LEU A 87 2.27 9.51 -1.50
C LEU A 87 3.62 9.31 -2.19
N ARG A 88 3.77 9.68 -3.45
CA ARG A 88 5.04 9.48 -4.18
C ARG A 88 6.23 10.03 -3.39
N MET A 89 7.32 9.23 -3.35
CA MET A 89 8.58 9.58 -2.66
C MET A 89 8.40 9.82 -1.15
N ALA A 90 7.32 9.34 -0.53
CA ALA A 90 7.09 9.46 0.91
C ALA A 90 8.01 8.52 1.70
N LEU A 91 8.43 8.95 2.88
CA LEU A 91 9.15 8.14 3.86
C LEU A 91 8.14 7.54 4.84
N LEU A 92 7.85 6.25 4.68
CA LEU A 92 6.80 5.51 5.39
C LEU A 92 7.38 4.34 6.21
N THR A 93 8.67 4.37 6.53
CA THR A 93 9.32 3.30 7.31
C THR A 93 8.55 3.03 8.59
N ALA A 94 8.19 1.75 8.83
CA ALA A 94 7.39 1.32 9.97
C ALA A 94 6.04 2.06 10.15
N ALA A 95 5.48 2.68 9.11
CA ALA A 95 4.15 3.29 9.16
C ALA A 95 3.04 2.21 9.18
N HIS A 96 1.90 2.50 9.80
CA HIS A 96 0.81 1.55 9.98
C HIS A 96 -0.37 1.91 9.07
N PHE A 97 -0.62 1.08 8.05
CA PHE A 97 -1.74 1.17 7.09
C PHE A 97 -2.67 -0.04 7.17
N SER A 98 -2.67 -0.77 8.30
CA SER A 98 -3.58 -1.90 8.45
C SER A 98 -5.03 -1.47 8.24
N ASP A 99 -5.81 -2.27 7.52
CA ASP A 99 -7.22 -2.00 7.18
C ASP A 99 -7.47 -0.68 6.41
N ALA A 100 -6.41 -0.03 5.88
CA ALA A 100 -6.55 1.21 5.10
C ALA A 100 -7.01 0.94 3.66
N ILE A 101 -7.73 1.90 3.07
CA ILE A 101 -8.15 1.87 1.67
C ILE A 101 -7.22 2.79 0.87
N LEU A 102 -6.40 2.18 0.01
CA LEU A 102 -5.39 2.83 -0.83
C LEU A 102 -5.67 2.59 -2.33
N THR A 103 -6.93 2.36 -2.69
CA THR A 103 -7.33 2.08 -4.07
C THR A 103 -6.88 3.21 -5.00
N ASN A 104 -6.21 2.84 -6.11
CA ASN A 104 -5.64 3.78 -7.09
C ASN A 104 -4.67 4.82 -6.49
N ALA A 105 -4.08 4.55 -5.32
CA ALA A 105 -3.10 5.43 -4.71
C ALA A 105 -1.81 5.52 -5.55
N ARG A 106 -1.14 6.65 -5.50
CA ARG A 106 0.14 6.91 -6.17
C ARG A 106 1.27 6.74 -5.15
N LEU A 107 1.88 5.55 -5.15
CA LEU A 107 2.88 5.09 -4.18
C LEU A 107 4.27 4.89 -4.83
N MET A 108 4.54 5.53 -5.97
CA MET A 108 5.81 5.37 -6.68
C MET A 108 6.99 5.83 -5.81
N ASN A 109 8.04 4.99 -5.75
CA ASN A 109 9.29 5.26 -5.05
C ASN A 109 9.11 5.59 -3.55
N ILE A 110 8.09 5.05 -2.88
CA ILE A 110 7.97 5.16 -1.42
C ILE A 110 9.07 4.36 -0.72
N GLN A 111 9.45 4.79 0.49
CA GLN A 111 10.32 4.05 1.40
C GLN A 111 9.46 3.54 2.55
N ALA A 112 9.01 2.27 2.48
CA ALA A 112 8.05 1.67 3.40
C ALA A 112 8.59 0.37 4.04
N SER A 113 9.91 0.29 4.26
CA SER A 113 10.51 -0.87 4.91
C SER A 113 9.90 -1.08 6.29
N GLY A 114 9.52 -2.34 6.60
CA GLY A 114 8.88 -2.71 7.85
C GLY A 114 7.50 -2.09 8.11
N ALA A 115 6.87 -1.47 7.10
CA ALA A 115 5.54 -0.91 7.26
C ALA A 115 4.45 -2.00 7.29
N GLU A 116 3.34 -1.70 7.95
CA GLU A 116 2.20 -2.61 8.15
C GLU A 116 1.06 -2.26 7.17
N PHE A 117 0.75 -3.17 6.23
CA PHE A 117 -0.35 -3.05 5.27
C PHE A 117 -1.35 -4.22 5.41
N ARG A 118 -1.45 -4.80 6.60
CA ARG A 118 -2.35 -5.94 6.81
C ARG A 118 -3.78 -5.59 6.42
N LYS A 119 -4.43 -6.48 5.62
CA LYS A 119 -5.82 -6.34 5.16
C LYS A 119 -6.13 -5.02 4.46
N SER A 120 -5.12 -4.27 4.05
CA SER A 120 -5.32 -3.04 3.29
C SER A 120 -5.78 -3.34 1.86
N ILE A 121 -6.48 -2.38 1.25
CA ILE A 121 -6.93 -2.46 -0.14
C ILE A 121 -6.08 -1.52 -0.99
N LEU A 122 -5.13 -2.09 -1.75
CA LEU A 122 -4.19 -1.36 -2.63
C LEU A 122 -4.56 -1.51 -4.11
N ARG A 123 -5.75 -2.03 -4.40
CA ARG A 123 -6.18 -2.36 -5.76
C ARG A 123 -5.96 -1.19 -6.73
N GLY A 124 -5.26 -1.48 -7.84
CA GLY A 124 -4.93 -0.49 -8.87
C GLY A 124 -3.90 0.56 -8.45
N ALA A 125 -3.29 0.46 -7.26
CA ALA A 125 -2.26 1.41 -6.83
C ALA A 125 -1.01 1.31 -7.70
N ASN A 126 -0.34 2.45 -7.93
CA ASN A 126 0.95 2.49 -8.59
C ASN A 126 2.07 2.52 -7.54
N MET A 127 2.80 1.40 -7.46
CA MET A 127 3.87 1.14 -6.49
C MET A 127 5.23 0.92 -7.17
N GLN A 128 5.41 1.42 -8.40
CA GLN A 128 6.65 1.25 -9.16
C GLN A 128 7.85 1.80 -8.37
N GLY A 129 8.91 0.98 -8.25
CA GLY A 129 10.10 1.31 -7.51
C GLY A 129 9.90 1.50 -6.00
N ALA A 130 8.77 1.06 -5.43
CA ALA A 130 8.55 1.10 -3.98
C ALA A 130 9.51 0.18 -3.25
N VAL A 131 10.07 0.63 -2.12
CA VAL A 131 10.91 -0.17 -1.23
C VAL A 131 10.09 -0.58 -0.01
N MET A 132 9.77 -1.89 0.07
CA MET A 132 8.89 -2.47 1.08
C MET A 132 9.56 -3.67 1.78
N VAL A 133 10.87 -3.61 1.93
CA VAL A 133 11.67 -4.68 2.56
C VAL A 133 11.14 -4.99 3.95
N GLY A 134 10.82 -6.27 4.21
CA GLY A 134 10.28 -6.72 5.49
C GLY A 134 8.89 -6.17 5.85
N ALA A 135 8.18 -5.55 4.92
CA ALA A 135 6.82 -5.07 5.18
C ALA A 135 5.84 -6.23 5.43
N ASN A 136 4.81 -5.97 6.20
CA ASN A 136 3.73 -6.93 6.45
C ASN A 136 2.49 -6.54 5.65
N CYS A 137 2.22 -7.27 4.57
CA CYS A 137 1.06 -7.08 3.70
C CYS A 137 0.04 -8.24 3.83
N SER A 138 0.09 -9.02 4.92
CA SER A 138 -0.77 -10.20 5.04
C SER A 138 -2.25 -9.87 4.81
N ASP A 139 -2.94 -10.71 4.02
CA ASP A 139 -4.34 -10.59 3.63
C ASP A 139 -4.69 -9.31 2.84
N ALA A 140 -3.71 -8.55 2.34
CA ALA A 140 -3.97 -7.35 1.56
C ALA A 140 -4.45 -7.68 0.12
N ASP A 141 -5.24 -6.77 -0.47
CA ASP A 141 -5.62 -6.82 -1.88
C ASP A 141 -4.70 -5.90 -2.71
N LEU A 142 -3.74 -6.51 -3.41
CA LEU A 142 -2.83 -5.87 -4.37
C LEU A 142 -3.24 -6.17 -5.82
N GLY A 143 -4.51 -6.47 -6.06
CA GLY A 143 -5.00 -6.71 -7.42
C GLY A 143 -4.78 -5.49 -8.33
N GLU A 144 -4.43 -5.72 -9.59
CA GLU A 144 -4.22 -4.70 -10.61
C GLU A 144 -3.15 -3.64 -10.28
N THR A 145 -2.32 -3.87 -9.22
CA THR A 145 -1.23 -2.96 -8.85
C THR A 145 -0.11 -2.96 -9.89
N GLN A 146 0.61 -1.83 -9.97
CA GLN A 146 1.85 -1.71 -10.73
C GLN A 146 3.02 -1.77 -9.74
N LEU A 147 3.78 -2.86 -9.76
CA LEU A 147 4.89 -3.15 -8.85
C LEU A 147 6.23 -3.28 -9.60
N ASP A 148 6.32 -2.73 -10.83
CA ASP A 148 7.54 -2.84 -11.62
C ASP A 148 8.75 -2.29 -10.84
N GLY A 149 9.78 -3.15 -10.70
CA GLY A 149 11.00 -2.82 -9.97
C GLY A 149 10.82 -2.56 -8.47
N ALA A 150 9.67 -2.89 -7.87
CA ALA A 150 9.47 -2.79 -6.43
C ALA A 150 10.30 -3.84 -5.68
N ASP A 151 10.79 -3.49 -4.47
CA ASP A 151 11.51 -4.39 -3.58
C ASP A 151 10.64 -4.79 -2.39
N LEU A 152 10.19 -6.05 -2.38
CA LEU A 152 9.41 -6.69 -1.32
C LEU A 152 10.22 -7.81 -0.63
N SER A 153 11.56 -7.72 -0.65
CA SER A 153 12.43 -8.74 -0.06
C SER A 153 12.08 -8.96 1.41
N GLY A 154 11.95 -10.25 1.80
CA GLY A 154 11.60 -10.65 3.17
C GLY A 154 10.22 -10.21 3.65
N ALA A 155 9.35 -9.68 2.79
CA ALA A 155 8.01 -9.25 3.18
C ALA A 155 7.12 -10.44 3.56
N ASN A 156 6.19 -10.20 4.49
CA ASN A 156 5.10 -11.12 4.76
C ASN A 156 3.93 -10.83 3.80
N LEU A 157 3.77 -11.69 2.80
CA LEU A 157 2.74 -11.61 1.77
C LEU A 157 1.67 -12.72 1.93
N THR A 158 1.56 -13.33 3.12
CA THR A 158 0.60 -14.41 3.37
C THR A 158 -0.82 -13.99 2.99
N GLY A 159 -1.50 -14.79 2.15
CA GLY A 159 -2.88 -14.55 1.73
C GLY A 159 -3.10 -13.33 0.82
N VAL A 160 -2.05 -12.70 0.34
CA VAL A 160 -2.15 -11.53 -0.56
C VAL A 160 -2.77 -11.93 -1.90
N LYS A 161 -3.63 -11.06 -2.43
CA LYS A 161 -4.17 -11.18 -3.78
C LYS A 161 -3.40 -10.27 -4.73
N PHE A 162 -2.79 -10.87 -5.76
CA PHE A 162 -2.07 -10.20 -6.84
C PHE A 162 -2.78 -10.33 -8.19
N ASP A 163 -4.12 -10.48 -8.18
CA ASP A 163 -4.87 -10.66 -9.43
C ASP A 163 -4.54 -9.56 -10.43
N LYS A 164 -4.01 -9.93 -11.61
CA LYS A 164 -3.61 -9.01 -12.68
C LYS A 164 -2.58 -7.95 -12.28
N ALA A 165 -1.84 -8.14 -11.19
CA ALA A 165 -0.74 -7.24 -10.83
C ALA A 165 0.38 -7.30 -11.87
N VAL A 166 1.04 -6.16 -12.11
CA VAL A 166 2.23 -6.08 -12.97
C VAL A 166 3.45 -5.96 -12.07
N MET A 167 4.31 -7.00 -12.09
CA MET A 167 5.43 -7.17 -11.17
C MET A 167 6.76 -7.32 -11.90
N LYS A 168 6.92 -6.67 -13.06
CA LYS A 168 8.12 -6.82 -13.90
C LYS A 168 9.35 -6.36 -13.14
N ALA A 169 10.37 -7.22 -13.14
CA ALA A 169 11.63 -6.99 -12.44
C ALA A 169 11.45 -6.68 -10.93
N ALA A 170 10.32 -7.02 -10.32
CA ALA A 170 10.13 -6.89 -8.87
C ALA A 170 11.02 -7.89 -8.11
N ILE A 171 11.44 -7.52 -6.90
CA ILE A 171 12.30 -8.34 -6.04
C ILE A 171 11.48 -8.81 -4.83
N LEU A 172 11.28 -10.13 -4.72
CA LEU A 172 10.51 -10.75 -3.64
C LEU A 172 11.35 -11.77 -2.85
N ASN A 173 12.68 -11.68 -2.92
CA ASN A 173 13.58 -12.66 -2.36
C ASN A 173 13.32 -12.90 -0.86
N GLY A 174 13.20 -14.18 -0.48
CA GLY A 174 12.92 -14.57 0.92
C GLY A 174 11.54 -14.18 1.44
N ALA A 175 10.63 -13.68 0.61
CA ALA A 175 9.29 -13.33 1.03
C ALA A 175 8.48 -14.59 1.40
N ASN A 176 7.54 -14.43 2.34
CA ASN A 176 6.56 -15.46 2.64
C ASN A 176 5.30 -15.24 1.78
N MET A 177 5.12 -16.09 0.77
CA MET A 177 3.99 -16.03 -0.17
C MET A 177 3.00 -17.20 0.05
N THR A 178 2.84 -17.63 1.29
CA THR A 178 1.86 -18.67 1.67
C THR A 178 0.45 -18.21 1.32
N GLY A 179 -0.30 -19.03 0.59
CA GLY A 179 -1.71 -18.79 0.24
C GLY A 179 -1.96 -17.59 -0.68
N VAL A 180 -0.94 -17.07 -1.39
CA VAL A 180 -1.15 -15.98 -2.35
C VAL A 180 -1.97 -16.45 -3.55
N VAL A 181 -2.67 -15.50 -4.18
CA VAL A 181 -3.36 -15.71 -5.46
C VAL A 181 -2.73 -14.80 -6.51
N MET A 182 -2.25 -15.38 -7.62
CA MET A 182 -1.52 -14.66 -8.67
C MET A 182 -2.20 -14.77 -10.04
N THR A 183 -3.54 -14.81 -10.06
CA THR A 183 -4.31 -14.95 -11.31
C THR A 183 -4.06 -13.80 -12.26
N GLY A 184 -3.44 -14.07 -13.42
CA GLY A 184 -3.12 -13.06 -14.43
C GLY A 184 -2.01 -12.09 -14.03
N ALA A 185 -1.25 -12.36 -12.97
CA ALA A 185 -0.10 -11.55 -12.60
C ALA A 185 1.03 -11.69 -13.63
N ASP A 186 1.61 -10.56 -14.06
CA ASP A 186 2.76 -10.52 -14.97
C ASP A 186 4.06 -10.42 -14.16
N VAL A 187 4.85 -11.51 -14.16
CA VAL A 187 6.07 -11.63 -13.37
C VAL A 187 7.35 -11.59 -14.21
N ALA A 188 7.32 -11.03 -15.41
CA ALA A 188 8.46 -10.97 -16.29
C ALA A 188 9.72 -10.39 -15.60
N GLY A 189 10.79 -11.16 -15.51
CA GLY A 189 12.05 -10.77 -14.89
C GLY A 189 12.01 -10.58 -13.37
N ALA A 190 10.90 -10.93 -12.71
CA ALA A 190 10.80 -10.85 -11.24
C ALA A 190 11.73 -11.89 -10.58
N SER A 191 12.17 -11.58 -9.35
CA SER A 191 13.01 -12.48 -8.56
C SER A 191 12.23 -13.00 -7.34
N PHE A 192 12.05 -14.33 -7.31
CA PHE A 192 11.39 -15.08 -6.24
C PHE A 192 12.38 -16.01 -5.52
N ARG A 193 13.64 -15.61 -5.39
CA ARG A 193 14.65 -16.44 -4.74
C ARG A 193 14.28 -16.72 -3.29
N ASP A 194 14.42 -17.99 -2.89
CA ASP A 194 14.15 -18.43 -1.51
C ASP A 194 12.72 -18.15 -1.01
N VAL A 195 11.76 -17.97 -1.94
CA VAL A 195 10.35 -17.71 -1.63
C VAL A 195 9.62 -19.01 -1.26
N ARG A 196 8.68 -18.91 -0.32
CA ARG A 196 7.81 -20.02 0.09
C ARG A 196 6.40 -19.83 -0.46
N PHE A 197 5.98 -20.73 -1.37
CA PHE A 197 4.67 -20.74 -2.03
C PHE A 197 3.75 -21.84 -1.47
N ILE A 198 3.63 -21.94 -0.14
CA ILE A 198 2.80 -22.98 0.49
C ILE A 198 1.33 -22.65 0.26
N GLY A 199 0.55 -23.58 -0.35
CA GLY A 199 -0.88 -23.40 -0.63
C GLY A 199 -1.21 -22.23 -1.55
N ALA A 200 -0.26 -21.77 -2.36
CA ALA A 200 -0.45 -20.65 -3.27
C ALA A 200 -1.16 -21.08 -4.56
N ASP A 201 -1.92 -20.15 -5.17
CA ASP A 201 -2.44 -20.29 -6.53
C ASP A 201 -1.59 -19.47 -7.51
N LEU A 202 -0.66 -20.14 -8.18
CA LEU A 202 0.23 -19.58 -9.19
C LEU A 202 -0.25 -19.91 -10.62
N SER A 203 -1.34 -20.67 -10.78
CA SER A 203 -1.77 -21.27 -12.03
C SER A 203 -2.01 -20.26 -13.16
N GLY A 204 -2.37 -19.03 -12.78
CA GLY A 204 -2.65 -17.93 -13.72
C GLY A 204 -1.51 -16.96 -13.96
N MET A 205 -0.31 -17.20 -13.41
CA MET A 205 0.86 -16.32 -13.66
C MET A 205 1.26 -16.33 -15.14
N THR A 206 1.68 -15.18 -15.62
CA THR A 206 2.22 -14.99 -16.97
C THR A 206 3.71 -14.63 -16.93
N HIS A 207 4.47 -15.00 -17.97
CA HIS A 207 5.91 -14.76 -18.11
C HIS A 207 6.75 -15.31 -16.94
N HIS A 208 6.29 -16.37 -16.28
CA HIS A 208 7.02 -17.03 -15.21
C HIS A 208 8.32 -17.71 -15.71
N ASP A 209 8.40 -18.03 -17.00
CA ASP A 209 9.59 -18.54 -17.69
C ASP A 209 10.74 -17.51 -17.73
N LEU A 210 10.45 -16.24 -17.53
CA LEU A 210 11.42 -15.15 -17.45
C LEU A 210 11.77 -14.76 -16.01
N ALA A 211 11.14 -15.38 -15.00
CA ALA A 211 11.35 -15.06 -13.58
C ALA A 211 12.38 -16.02 -12.95
N ASN A 212 13.01 -15.58 -11.86
CA ASN A 212 13.97 -16.37 -11.11
C ASN A 212 13.35 -16.99 -9.86
N PHE A 213 13.28 -18.33 -9.79
CA PHE A 213 12.75 -19.11 -8.67
C PHE A 213 13.84 -19.90 -7.93
N GLU A 214 15.11 -19.52 -8.03
CA GLU A 214 16.21 -20.21 -7.34
C GLU A 214 15.95 -20.30 -5.84
N GLY A 215 16.04 -21.50 -5.26
CA GLY A 215 15.77 -21.73 -3.83
C GLY A 215 14.30 -21.63 -3.41
N ALA A 216 13.39 -21.25 -4.31
CA ALA A 216 11.97 -21.23 -3.99
C ALA A 216 11.42 -22.65 -3.79
N CYS A 217 10.40 -22.77 -2.92
CA CYS A 217 9.75 -24.03 -2.64
C CYS A 217 8.22 -23.88 -2.54
N SER A 218 7.52 -25.02 -2.66
CA SER A 218 6.06 -25.09 -2.68
C SER A 218 5.54 -26.17 -1.74
N SER A 219 4.24 -26.36 -1.71
CA SER A 219 3.58 -27.51 -1.07
C SER A 219 2.78 -28.31 -2.09
N ILE A 220 2.28 -29.48 -1.66
CA ILE A 220 1.53 -30.40 -2.54
C ILE A 220 0.21 -29.77 -3.05
N ASP A 221 -0.35 -28.82 -2.31
CA ASP A 221 -1.58 -28.10 -2.62
C ASP A 221 -1.35 -26.79 -3.39
N THR A 222 -0.09 -26.45 -3.71
CA THR A 222 0.24 -25.29 -4.55
C THR A 222 -0.18 -25.53 -5.99
N LEU A 223 -1.00 -24.64 -6.57
CA LEU A 223 -1.39 -24.70 -7.97
C LEU A 223 -0.32 -24.02 -8.84
N MET A 224 0.31 -24.79 -9.71
CA MET A 224 1.41 -24.33 -10.55
C MET A 224 0.94 -23.93 -11.96
N PRO A 225 1.56 -22.93 -12.60
CA PRO A 225 1.38 -22.69 -14.02
C PRO A 225 2.05 -23.80 -14.84
N PRO A 226 1.63 -24.04 -16.09
CA PRO A 226 2.23 -25.04 -16.93
C PRO A 226 3.74 -24.83 -17.11
N GLY A 227 4.52 -25.87 -16.84
CA GLY A 227 5.98 -25.87 -17.03
C GLY A 227 6.81 -25.37 -15.82
N LEU A 228 6.21 -24.81 -14.79
CA LEU A 228 6.91 -24.48 -13.56
C LEU A 228 6.86 -25.65 -12.59
N LEU A 229 8.02 -26.09 -12.10
CA LEU A 229 8.16 -27.13 -11.08
C LEU A 229 9.02 -26.57 -9.94
N LEU A 230 8.51 -26.58 -8.73
CA LEU A 230 9.24 -26.16 -7.53
C LEU A 230 9.37 -27.37 -6.56
N PRO A 231 10.49 -27.49 -5.84
CA PRO A 231 10.65 -28.54 -4.82
C PRO A 231 9.67 -28.31 -3.65
N LEU A 232 9.38 -29.35 -2.90
CA LEU A 232 8.58 -29.20 -1.67
C LEU A 232 9.40 -28.48 -0.59
N CYS A 233 8.72 -27.60 0.14
CA CYS A 233 9.32 -26.90 1.27
C CYS A 233 9.59 -27.88 2.42
N GLY A 234 10.78 -28.31 2.61
CA GLY A 234 11.21 -29.37 3.54
C GLY A 234 12.32 -30.20 2.93
N ASP A 235 12.26 -30.43 1.62
CA ASP A 235 13.28 -31.18 0.91
C ASP A 235 14.54 -30.35 0.66
N VAL A 236 14.39 -29.02 0.58
CA VAL A 236 15.50 -28.05 0.38
C VAL A 236 16.50 -28.08 1.55
N ILE A 237 16.03 -28.37 2.77
CA ILE A 237 16.92 -28.44 3.95
C ILE A 237 17.82 -29.68 3.89
N MET A 238 17.37 -30.77 3.26
CA MET A 238 18.17 -32.01 3.15
C MET A 238 19.27 -31.91 2.09
N ALA A 239 19.04 -31.15 1.01
CA ALA A 239 20.04 -31.01 -0.07
C ALA A 239 21.27 -30.18 0.35
N SER A 240 21.10 -29.19 1.25
CA SER A 240 22.20 -28.39 1.79
C SER A 240 23.02 -29.13 2.87
N ALA A 241 22.43 -30.13 3.55
CA ALA A 241 23.08 -30.92 4.58
C ALA A 241 23.98 -32.04 4.03
N THR A 242 23.80 -32.45 2.75
CA THR A 242 24.57 -33.48 2.11
C THR A 242 25.78 -32.97 1.29
N ALA A 243 25.97 -31.64 1.23
CA ALA A 243 27.06 -30.99 0.49
C ALA A 243 28.23 -30.53 1.38
N GLN A 244 28.39 -31.07 2.62
CA GLN A 244 29.53 -30.84 3.53
C GLN A 244 30.40 -32.09 3.65
#